data_fce34c3b0d851949c5e9f164610641c5
#
_entry.id   fce34c3b0d851949c5e9f164610641c5
#
_cell.length_a   1.000
_cell.length_b   1.000
_cell.length_c   1.000
_cell.angle_alpha   90.00
_cell.angle_beta   90.00
_cell.angle_gamma   90.00
#
_symmetry.space_group_name_H-M   'P 1'
#
loop_
_entity.id
_entity.type
_entity.pdbx_description
1 polymer ?
#
loop_
_entity_poly.entity_id
_entity_poly.type
_entity_poly.pdbx_seq_one_letter_code
_entity_poly.pdbx_strand_id
1 'polypeptide(L)'
;MIRHPEKIKKFNPTTLKKPNWLKVKAPTSKKYFETLDIVNSHNLVTVCQEAACPNIGECWEKKHATFMILGDTCTRACAFCNVKTGKPSEPPDPMEPLNVAKSVLKLGLKHVVVTSVDRDDLPDGGAQHFIDTIRYIRDLSNTTTIEILTPDFLRKNRNYIDIAKVKPDVFNHNLETVPRIYKQIRPGSNYLESLKLLREVKEFDKSIFTKSGIMIGLGEDYSEIIEVLKDMKNSNIDFVTIGQYLQPSIHHEKVHKFYTPDEFKSLYNYCLKIGFKMISSSPMTRSS
;
A
#
# COMPACT_ATOMS: atom_id res chain seq x y z
N MET A 1 6.95 -0.79 -20.63
CA MET A 1 5.58 -1.10 -20.17
C MET A 1 4.71 0.10 -20.47
N ILE A 2 3.68 -0.06 -21.30
CA ILE A 2 2.76 1.03 -21.67
C ILE A 2 1.78 1.18 -20.51
N ARG A 3 1.81 2.34 -19.85
CA ARG A 3 0.89 2.68 -18.78
C ARG A 3 -0.29 3.47 -19.33
N HIS A 4 -1.25 3.82 -18.48
CA HIS A 4 -2.45 4.57 -18.87
C HIS A 4 -2.09 5.73 -19.84
N PRO A 5 -2.83 5.93 -20.94
CA PRO A 5 -2.51 6.93 -21.97
C PRO A 5 -2.26 8.35 -21.44
N GLU A 6 -2.94 8.74 -20.36
CA GLU A 6 -2.74 10.05 -19.73
C GLU A 6 -1.38 10.18 -19.04
N LYS A 7 -0.83 9.08 -18.50
CA LYS A 7 0.52 9.07 -17.90
C LYS A 7 1.62 9.16 -18.95
N ILE A 8 1.40 8.59 -20.13
CA ILE A 8 2.38 8.62 -21.25
C ILE A 8 2.60 10.03 -21.76
N LYS A 9 1.55 10.87 -21.76
CA LYS A 9 1.60 12.25 -22.27
C LYS A 9 2.24 13.24 -21.29
N LYS A 10 2.34 12.91 -20.00
CA LYS A 10 2.96 13.78 -19.00
C LYS A 10 4.47 13.55 -18.99
N PHE A 11 5.23 14.58 -19.36
CA PHE A 11 6.67 14.63 -19.18
C PHE A 11 6.97 15.52 -17.99
N ASN A 12 7.36 14.93 -16.86
CA ASN A 12 7.42 15.62 -15.57
C ASN A 12 8.71 15.23 -14.80
N PRO A 13 9.90 15.58 -15.33
CA PRO A 13 11.15 15.18 -14.72
C PRO A 13 11.35 15.87 -13.36
N THR A 14 11.81 15.11 -12.38
CA THR A 14 12.33 15.67 -11.14
C THR A 14 13.67 16.34 -11.40
N THR A 15 13.75 17.64 -11.12
CA THR A 15 14.98 18.43 -11.29
C THR A 15 15.87 18.41 -10.05
N LEU A 16 15.31 17.97 -8.90
CA LEU A 16 16.02 17.91 -7.63
C LEU A 16 17.02 16.75 -7.62
N LYS A 17 18.25 17.02 -7.20
CA LYS A 17 19.27 15.98 -7.00
C LYS A 17 18.88 15.09 -5.82
N LYS A 18 18.90 13.77 -6.04
CA LYS A 18 18.64 12.78 -5.00
C LYS A 18 19.69 12.90 -3.88
N PRO A 19 19.29 13.10 -2.62
CA PRO A 19 20.21 13.27 -1.52
C PRO A 19 20.90 11.97 -1.11
N ASN A 20 22.05 12.08 -0.44
CA ASN A 20 22.91 10.95 -0.08
C ASN A 20 22.26 9.95 0.90
N TRP A 21 21.30 10.38 1.71
CA TRP A 21 20.61 9.49 2.67
C TRP A 21 19.58 8.58 2.02
N LEU A 22 19.22 8.77 0.75
CA LEU A 22 18.33 7.90 -0.01
C LEU A 22 19.12 6.81 -0.74
N LYS A 23 19.92 6.03 -0.02
CA LYS A 23 20.68 4.89 -0.56
C LYS A 23 20.04 3.59 -0.11
N VAL A 24 19.96 2.62 -1.02
CA VAL A 24 19.49 1.25 -0.76
C VAL A 24 20.56 0.25 -1.18
N LYS A 25 20.55 -0.92 -0.54
CA LYS A 25 21.41 -2.04 -0.92
C LYS A 25 20.81 -2.75 -2.13
N ALA A 26 21.67 -3.20 -3.04
CA ALA A 26 21.26 -4.04 -4.15
C ALA A 26 20.70 -5.38 -3.63
N PRO A 27 19.68 -5.98 -4.30
CA PRO A 27 19.06 -7.24 -3.89
C PRO A 27 19.94 -8.43 -4.36
N THR A 28 20.99 -8.77 -3.61
CA THR A 28 21.99 -9.79 -3.97
C THR A 28 22.06 -10.96 -2.99
N SER A 29 21.24 -10.99 -1.95
CA SER A 29 21.31 -12.07 -0.95
C SER A 29 20.67 -13.37 -1.45
N LYS A 30 21.18 -14.53 -0.96
CA LYS A 30 20.61 -15.85 -1.27
C LYS A 30 19.12 -15.93 -0.89
N LYS A 31 18.74 -15.38 0.26
CA LYS A 31 17.34 -15.35 0.73
C LYS A 31 16.43 -14.54 -0.19
N TYR A 32 16.94 -13.46 -0.80
CA TYR A 32 16.19 -12.73 -1.81
C TYR A 32 15.83 -13.63 -3.00
N PHE A 33 16.80 -14.40 -3.53
CA PHE A 33 16.54 -15.30 -4.66
C PHE A 33 15.62 -16.46 -4.27
N GLU A 34 15.74 -17.03 -3.06
CA GLU A 34 14.81 -18.04 -2.55
C GLU A 34 13.36 -17.52 -2.51
N THR A 35 13.16 -16.27 -2.08
CA THR A 35 11.84 -15.63 -2.07
C THR A 35 11.33 -15.39 -3.50
N LEU A 36 12.20 -14.93 -4.41
CA LEU A 36 11.88 -14.73 -5.81
C LEU A 36 11.40 -16.03 -6.49
N ASP A 37 12.10 -17.13 -6.26
CA ASP A 37 11.76 -18.45 -6.82
C ASP A 37 10.39 -18.93 -6.34
N ILE A 38 10.07 -18.71 -5.06
CA ILE A 38 8.75 -19.07 -4.50
C ILE A 38 7.64 -18.24 -5.14
N VAL A 39 7.82 -16.92 -5.26
CA VAL A 39 6.86 -16.01 -5.89
C VAL A 39 6.61 -16.43 -7.34
N ASN A 40 7.68 -16.68 -8.11
CA ASN A 40 7.59 -17.07 -9.51
C ASN A 40 6.97 -18.46 -9.71
N SER A 41 7.30 -19.43 -8.85
CA SER A 41 6.80 -20.82 -8.97
C SER A 41 5.28 -20.94 -8.72
N HIS A 42 4.67 -19.96 -8.06
CA HIS A 42 3.23 -19.91 -7.83
C HIS A 42 2.52 -18.87 -8.70
N ASN A 43 3.18 -18.30 -9.71
CA ASN A 43 2.65 -17.24 -10.59
C ASN A 43 2.06 -16.05 -9.83
N LEU A 44 2.67 -15.67 -8.70
CA LEU A 44 2.17 -14.59 -7.87
C LEU A 44 2.75 -13.24 -8.29
N VAL A 45 1.94 -12.20 -8.10
CA VAL A 45 2.34 -10.81 -8.29
C VAL A 45 2.68 -10.21 -6.93
N THR A 46 3.77 -9.45 -6.85
CA THR A 46 4.12 -8.70 -5.64
C THR A 46 4.19 -7.21 -5.93
N VAL A 47 3.65 -6.41 -5.03
CA VAL A 47 3.78 -4.95 -5.13
C VAL A 47 5.26 -4.52 -5.07
N CYS A 48 6.10 -5.33 -4.44
CA CYS A 48 7.55 -5.07 -4.36
C CYS A 48 8.20 -5.03 -5.74
N GLN A 49 7.78 -5.91 -6.67
CA GLN A 49 8.27 -5.94 -8.06
C GLN A 49 7.55 -4.89 -8.90
N GLU A 50 6.21 -4.86 -8.88
CA GLU A 50 5.40 -3.98 -9.73
C GLU A 50 5.61 -2.49 -9.43
N ALA A 51 5.74 -2.14 -8.16
CA ALA A 51 6.03 -0.76 -7.74
C ALA A 51 7.52 -0.39 -7.86
N ALA A 52 8.39 -1.31 -8.29
CA ALA A 52 9.85 -1.14 -8.30
C ALA A 52 10.36 -0.65 -6.92
N CYS A 53 9.92 -1.33 -5.85
CA CYS A 53 10.17 -0.91 -4.47
C CYS A 53 11.68 -0.93 -4.17
N PRO A 54 12.27 0.17 -3.69
CA PRO A 54 13.70 0.21 -3.41
C PRO A 54 14.11 -0.69 -2.23
N ASN A 55 13.17 -1.09 -1.38
CA ASN A 55 13.44 -1.92 -0.19
C ASN A 55 13.35 -3.42 -0.47
N ILE A 56 13.05 -3.85 -1.70
CA ILE A 56 12.78 -5.25 -2.05
C ILE A 56 13.88 -6.20 -1.56
N GLY A 57 15.16 -5.82 -1.71
CA GLY A 57 16.28 -6.64 -1.27
C GLY A 57 16.29 -6.90 0.22
N GLU A 58 16.09 -5.87 1.03
CA GLU A 58 16.08 -5.99 2.49
C GLU A 58 14.83 -6.72 3.00
N CYS A 59 13.65 -6.40 2.44
CA CYS A 59 12.38 -7.02 2.84
C CYS A 59 12.40 -8.52 2.55
N TRP A 60 12.80 -8.93 1.36
CA TRP A 60 12.83 -10.33 0.96
C TRP A 60 13.93 -11.13 1.68
N GLU A 61 15.07 -10.51 2.00
CA GLU A 61 16.07 -11.13 2.87
C GLU A 61 15.52 -11.45 4.26
N LYS A 62 14.60 -10.60 4.77
CA LYS A 62 13.89 -10.80 6.04
C LYS A 62 12.65 -11.67 5.92
N LYS A 63 12.37 -12.23 4.74
CA LYS A 63 11.15 -12.99 4.41
C LYS A 63 9.86 -12.18 4.61
N HIS A 64 9.91 -10.88 4.27
CA HIS A 64 8.74 -10.02 4.20
C HIS A 64 8.38 -9.80 2.73
N ALA A 65 7.23 -10.27 2.30
CA ALA A 65 6.70 -10.05 0.97
C ALA A 65 5.29 -9.46 1.06
N THR A 66 5.00 -8.54 0.16
CA THR A 66 3.65 -7.99 0.01
C THR A 66 3.06 -8.55 -1.27
N PHE A 67 2.09 -9.45 -1.13
CA PHE A 67 1.40 -10.04 -2.28
C PHE A 67 0.37 -9.06 -2.83
N MET A 68 0.29 -8.99 -4.15
CA MET A 68 -0.69 -8.17 -4.87
C MET A 68 -1.65 -9.11 -5.60
N ILE A 69 -2.91 -9.10 -5.18
CA ILE A 69 -3.97 -9.93 -5.73
C ILE A 69 -4.82 -9.18 -6.76
N LEU A 70 -5.72 -9.89 -7.44
CA LEU A 70 -6.62 -9.40 -8.49
C LEU A 70 -5.90 -9.07 -9.81
N GLY A 71 -4.71 -9.66 -10.01
CA GLY A 71 -3.91 -9.51 -11.22
C GLY A 71 -2.94 -8.32 -11.19
N ASP A 72 -2.44 -7.93 -12.36
CA ASP A 72 -1.36 -6.93 -12.55
C ASP A 72 -1.84 -5.57 -13.09
N THR A 73 -3.11 -5.46 -13.45
CA THR A 73 -3.67 -4.28 -14.15
C THR A 73 -4.69 -3.57 -13.28
N CYS A 74 -4.38 -2.32 -12.90
CA CYS A 74 -5.22 -1.47 -12.07
C CYS A 74 -6.17 -0.62 -12.95
N THR A 75 -7.44 -0.51 -12.58
CA THR A 75 -8.42 0.35 -13.26
C THR A 75 -8.18 1.84 -13.03
N ARG A 76 -7.36 2.22 -12.04
CA ARG A 76 -7.05 3.61 -11.70
C ARG A 76 -5.64 4.02 -12.09
N ALA A 77 -5.45 5.34 -12.29
CA ALA A 77 -4.19 5.93 -12.76
C ALA A 77 -3.61 6.92 -11.76
N CYS A 78 -3.31 6.47 -10.53
CA CYS A 78 -2.68 7.31 -9.52
C CYS A 78 -1.32 7.83 -10.01
N ALA A 79 -1.07 9.14 -9.87
CA ALA A 79 0.08 9.81 -10.46
C ALA A 79 1.45 9.36 -9.91
N PHE A 80 1.45 8.72 -8.74
CA PHE A 80 2.65 8.20 -8.07
C PHE A 80 2.92 6.71 -8.36
N CYS A 81 1.89 5.96 -8.79
CA CYS A 81 1.92 4.51 -8.79
C CYS A 81 2.56 3.93 -10.05
N ASN A 82 3.47 2.98 -9.88
CA ASN A 82 4.17 2.31 -10.97
C ASN A 82 3.42 1.09 -11.53
N VAL A 83 2.38 0.62 -10.88
CA VAL A 83 1.56 -0.52 -11.34
C VAL A 83 0.93 -0.21 -12.70
N LYS A 84 0.87 -1.22 -13.57
CA LYS A 84 0.23 -1.15 -14.89
C LYS A 84 -1.21 -0.70 -14.75
N THR A 85 -1.65 0.22 -15.60
CA THR A 85 -3.00 0.76 -15.56
C THR A 85 -3.73 0.52 -16.86
N GLY A 86 -5.04 0.25 -16.78
CA GLY A 86 -5.89 -0.01 -17.94
C GLY A 86 -7.14 -0.78 -17.58
N LYS A 87 -7.82 -1.28 -18.60
CA LYS A 87 -8.92 -2.22 -18.43
C LYS A 87 -8.31 -3.63 -18.30
N PRO A 88 -8.55 -4.37 -17.20
CA PRO A 88 -8.13 -5.76 -17.09
C PRO A 88 -8.77 -6.60 -18.21
N SER A 89 -7.99 -7.49 -18.82
CA SER A 89 -8.45 -8.36 -19.91
C SER A 89 -9.11 -9.63 -19.39
N GLU A 90 -8.73 -10.06 -18.18
CA GLU A 90 -9.14 -11.31 -17.60
C GLU A 90 -9.87 -11.12 -16.26
N PRO A 91 -10.80 -12.02 -15.92
CA PRO A 91 -11.35 -12.08 -14.57
C PRO A 91 -10.24 -12.42 -13.56
N PRO A 92 -10.46 -12.17 -12.26
CA PRO A 92 -9.54 -12.65 -11.23
C PRO A 92 -9.36 -14.16 -11.28
N ASP A 93 -8.13 -14.64 -11.12
CA ASP A 93 -7.84 -16.08 -11.04
C ASP A 93 -8.44 -16.66 -9.74
N PRO A 94 -9.41 -17.59 -9.81
CA PRO A 94 -10.03 -18.16 -8.61
C PRO A 94 -9.05 -18.96 -7.73
N MET A 95 -7.90 -19.38 -8.28
CA MET A 95 -6.86 -20.09 -7.53
C MET A 95 -5.84 -19.16 -6.85
N GLU A 96 -5.81 -17.88 -7.19
CA GLU A 96 -4.85 -16.90 -6.63
C GLU A 96 -4.91 -16.84 -5.10
N PRO A 97 -6.09 -16.79 -4.42
CA PRO A 97 -6.17 -16.78 -2.97
C PRO A 97 -5.50 -18.00 -2.31
N LEU A 98 -5.73 -19.21 -2.86
CA LEU A 98 -5.11 -20.43 -2.37
C LEU A 98 -3.59 -20.44 -2.63
N ASN A 99 -3.14 -19.96 -3.77
CA ASN A 99 -1.73 -19.90 -4.13
C ASN A 99 -0.97 -18.90 -3.24
N VAL A 100 -1.59 -17.76 -2.90
CA VAL A 100 -1.05 -16.82 -1.90
C VAL A 100 -0.88 -17.51 -0.55
N ALA A 101 -1.91 -18.20 -0.07
CA ALA A 101 -1.87 -18.89 1.22
C ALA A 101 -0.79 -19.99 1.29
N LYS A 102 -0.64 -20.79 0.22
CA LYS A 102 0.44 -21.79 0.09
C LYS A 102 1.83 -21.12 0.13
N SER A 103 1.99 -19.97 -0.50
CA SER A 103 3.26 -19.24 -0.51
C SER A 103 3.60 -18.64 0.84
N VAL A 104 2.60 -18.12 1.57
CA VAL A 104 2.73 -17.65 2.96
C VAL A 104 3.26 -18.78 3.85
N LEU A 105 2.66 -19.98 3.74
CA LEU A 105 3.09 -21.17 4.49
C LEU A 105 4.50 -21.61 4.11
N LYS A 106 4.80 -21.72 2.80
CA LYS A 106 6.11 -22.15 2.29
C LYS A 106 7.24 -21.21 2.67
N LEU A 107 6.98 -19.90 2.70
CA LEU A 107 7.94 -18.88 3.17
C LEU A 107 8.07 -18.84 4.68
N GLY A 108 7.14 -19.45 5.43
CA GLY A 108 7.10 -19.42 6.89
C GLY A 108 6.93 -18.00 7.43
N LEU A 109 6.03 -17.22 6.80
CA LEU A 109 5.80 -15.81 7.17
C LEU A 109 5.07 -15.75 8.52
N LYS A 110 5.60 -14.94 9.44
CA LYS A 110 4.90 -14.61 10.69
C LYS A 110 3.93 -13.46 10.51
N HIS A 111 4.17 -12.63 9.49
CA HIS A 111 3.32 -11.51 9.10
C HIS A 111 3.28 -11.42 7.59
N VAL A 112 2.09 -11.31 7.03
CA VAL A 112 1.88 -11.14 5.59
C VAL A 112 1.07 -9.89 5.33
N VAL A 113 1.45 -9.15 4.30
CA VAL A 113 0.65 -8.06 3.76
C VAL A 113 0.06 -8.51 2.42
N VAL A 114 -1.26 -8.39 2.29
CA VAL A 114 -1.99 -8.64 1.05
C VAL A 114 -2.58 -7.33 0.58
N THR A 115 -2.23 -6.93 -0.62
CA THR A 115 -2.78 -5.75 -1.30
C THR A 115 -3.38 -6.13 -2.64
N SER A 116 -3.98 -5.20 -3.35
CA SER A 116 -4.55 -5.44 -4.67
C SER A 116 -4.34 -4.26 -5.61
N VAL A 117 -4.57 -4.52 -6.89
CA VAL A 117 -4.95 -3.46 -7.84
C VAL A 117 -6.38 -3.01 -7.57
N ASP A 118 -6.75 -1.79 -7.99
CA ASP A 118 -8.17 -1.40 -8.04
C ASP A 118 -8.86 -2.15 -9.19
N ARG A 119 -10.02 -2.73 -8.90
CA ARG A 119 -10.89 -3.46 -9.84
C ARG A 119 -12.29 -2.84 -9.82
N ASP A 120 -12.36 -1.55 -10.21
CA ASP A 120 -13.65 -0.84 -10.29
C ASP A 120 -14.61 -1.46 -11.31
N ASP A 121 -14.11 -2.33 -12.18
CA ASP A 121 -14.87 -3.13 -13.14
C ASP A 121 -15.66 -4.28 -12.47
N LEU A 122 -15.24 -4.77 -11.30
CA LEU A 122 -15.93 -5.85 -10.58
C LEU A 122 -17.11 -5.29 -9.76
N PRO A 123 -18.20 -6.05 -9.62
CA PRO A 123 -19.38 -5.61 -8.85
C PRO A 123 -19.08 -5.28 -7.40
N ASP A 124 -18.18 -6.04 -6.76
CA ASP A 124 -17.77 -5.91 -5.37
C ASP A 124 -16.41 -5.18 -5.20
N GLY A 125 -15.79 -4.74 -6.32
CA GLY A 125 -14.45 -4.14 -6.30
C GLY A 125 -13.33 -5.09 -5.88
N GLY A 126 -13.60 -6.42 -5.88
CA GLY A 126 -12.66 -7.47 -5.50
C GLY A 126 -12.68 -7.84 -4.01
N ALA A 127 -13.70 -7.42 -3.25
CA ALA A 127 -13.79 -7.70 -1.82
C ALA A 127 -13.85 -9.19 -1.50
N GLN A 128 -14.59 -10.00 -2.28
CA GLN A 128 -14.68 -11.44 -2.08
C GLN A 128 -13.31 -12.11 -2.19
N HIS A 129 -12.46 -11.63 -3.10
CA HIS A 129 -11.13 -12.17 -3.30
C HIS A 129 -10.20 -11.94 -2.08
N PHE A 130 -10.32 -10.77 -1.41
CA PHE A 130 -9.67 -10.53 -0.12
C PHE A 130 -10.18 -11.49 0.96
N ILE A 131 -11.51 -11.69 1.04
CA ILE A 131 -12.14 -12.59 2.00
C ILE A 131 -11.60 -14.00 1.85
N ASP A 132 -11.55 -14.51 0.62
CA ASP A 132 -11.07 -15.86 0.33
C ASP A 132 -9.57 -15.99 0.63
N THR A 133 -8.78 -14.98 0.30
CA THR A 133 -7.35 -14.95 0.63
C THR A 133 -7.11 -15.02 2.15
N ILE A 134 -7.83 -14.23 2.94
CA ILE A 134 -7.72 -14.25 4.42
C ILE A 134 -8.12 -15.63 4.95
N ARG A 135 -9.21 -16.22 4.47
CA ARG A 135 -9.68 -17.54 4.91
C ARG A 135 -8.65 -18.62 4.61
N TYR A 136 -8.17 -18.73 3.37
CA TYR A 136 -7.15 -19.72 3.03
C TYR A 136 -5.84 -19.56 3.82
N ILE A 137 -5.41 -18.32 4.10
CA ILE A 137 -4.23 -18.10 4.95
C ILE A 137 -4.51 -18.61 6.37
N ARG A 138 -5.68 -18.32 6.95
CA ARG A 138 -6.06 -18.79 8.30
C ARG A 138 -6.16 -20.31 8.37
N ASP A 139 -6.71 -20.95 7.33
CA ASP A 139 -6.84 -22.41 7.26
C ASP A 139 -5.49 -23.12 7.21
N LEU A 140 -4.51 -22.54 6.49
CA LEU A 140 -3.17 -23.11 6.37
C LEU A 140 -2.19 -22.66 7.48
N SER A 141 -2.40 -21.49 8.09
CA SER A 141 -1.55 -20.91 9.11
C SER A 141 -2.33 -20.03 10.09
N ASN A 142 -2.68 -20.59 11.24
CA ASN A 142 -3.41 -19.89 12.29
C ASN A 142 -2.55 -18.91 13.11
N THR A 143 -1.23 -18.91 12.92
CA THR A 143 -0.27 -18.06 13.66
C THR A 143 0.23 -16.88 12.84
N THR A 144 -0.02 -16.85 11.54
CA THR A 144 0.40 -15.74 10.69
C THR A 144 -0.50 -14.52 10.92
N THR A 145 0.09 -13.39 11.26
CA THR A 145 -0.61 -12.10 11.30
C THR A 145 -0.91 -11.62 9.88
N ILE A 146 -2.16 -11.26 9.61
CA ILE A 146 -2.61 -10.84 8.29
C ILE A 146 -2.91 -9.34 8.29
N GLU A 147 -2.13 -8.58 7.54
CA GLU A 147 -2.44 -7.21 7.16
C GLU A 147 -3.01 -7.19 5.75
N ILE A 148 -4.09 -6.46 5.54
CA ILE A 148 -4.62 -6.17 4.20
C ILE A 148 -4.46 -4.69 3.91
N LEU A 149 -4.04 -4.34 2.69
CA LEU A 149 -4.01 -2.98 2.18
C LEU A 149 -5.02 -2.89 1.02
N THR A 150 -6.20 -2.34 1.34
CA THR A 150 -7.34 -2.36 0.43
C THR A 150 -7.46 -1.09 -0.41
N PRO A 151 -8.12 -1.16 -1.59
CA PRO A 151 -8.69 0.01 -2.26
C PRO A 151 -9.87 0.60 -1.45
N ASP A 152 -10.46 1.70 -1.97
CA ASP A 152 -11.69 2.28 -1.38
C ASP A 152 -12.98 1.62 -1.91
N PHE A 153 -12.85 0.57 -2.74
CA PHE A 153 -13.94 -0.17 -3.38
C PHE A 153 -14.94 0.71 -4.13
N LEU A 154 -14.55 1.92 -4.55
CA LEU A 154 -15.39 2.90 -5.24
C LEU A 154 -16.75 3.12 -4.52
N ARG A 155 -16.76 3.07 -3.18
CA ARG A 155 -17.97 3.19 -2.32
C ARG A 155 -19.05 2.12 -2.58
N LYS A 156 -18.68 0.98 -3.18
CA LYS A 156 -19.62 -0.11 -3.48
C LYS A 156 -20.04 -0.79 -2.18
N ASN A 157 -21.30 -0.62 -1.80
CA ASN A 157 -22.01 -1.36 -0.74
C ASN A 157 -21.25 -1.57 0.60
N ARG A 158 -20.26 -0.72 0.93
CA ARG A 158 -19.41 -0.87 2.13
C ARG A 158 -18.75 -2.26 2.21
N ASN A 159 -18.29 -2.79 1.09
CA ASN A 159 -17.67 -4.12 0.99
C ASN A 159 -16.46 -4.33 1.91
N TYR A 160 -15.81 -3.22 2.37
CA TYR A 160 -14.77 -3.27 3.39
C TYR A 160 -15.27 -3.82 4.74
N ILE A 161 -16.57 -3.68 5.05
CA ILE A 161 -17.16 -4.28 6.26
C ILE A 161 -17.27 -5.80 6.09
N ASP A 162 -17.57 -6.30 4.89
CA ASP A 162 -17.60 -7.75 4.65
C ASP A 162 -16.21 -8.38 4.81
N ILE A 163 -15.16 -7.66 4.41
CA ILE A 163 -13.79 -8.07 4.69
C ILE A 163 -13.48 -7.99 6.19
N ALA A 164 -13.95 -6.97 6.91
CA ALA A 164 -13.74 -6.86 8.36
C ALA A 164 -14.37 -8.04 9.14
N LYS A 165 -15.47 -8.63 8.64
CA LYS A 165 -16.13 -9.80 9.25
C LYS A 165 -15.22 -11.04 9.31
N VAL A 166 -14.26 -11.19 8.39
CA VAL A 166 -13.28 -12.30 8.40
C VAL A 166 -12.02 -11.97 9.23
N LYS A 167 -12.03 -10.84 9.92
CA LYS A 167 -11.07 -10.44 10.97
C LYS A 167 -9.60 -10.49 10.53
N PRO A 168 -9.17 -9.66 9.55
CA PRO A 168 -7.75 -9.41 9.40
C PRO A 168 -7.20 -8.78 10.69
N ASP A 169 -5.93 -9.01 11.02
CA ASP A 169 -5.32 -8.41 12.21
C ASP A 169 -5.11 -6.90 12.02
N VAL A 170 -4.75 -6.48 10.81
CA VAL A 170 -4.58 -5.08 10.43
C VAL A 170 -5.36 -4.78 9.15
N PHE A 171 -6.23 -3.78 9.21
CA PHE A 171 -6.93 -3.22 8.08
C PHE A 171 -6.28 -1.91 7.67
N ASN A 172 -5.59 -1.91 6.53
CA ASN A 172 -4.87 -0.77 6.00
C ASN A 172 -5.56 -0.20 4.76
N HIS A 173 -5.69 1.12 4.72
CA HIS A 173 -6.05 1.89 3.53
C HIS A 173 -5.30 3.21 3.54
N ASN A 174 -4.46 3.44 2.54
CA ASN A 174 -3.61 4.63 2.49
C ASN A 174 -4.37 5.88 2.04
N LEU A 175 -4.14 7.00 2.71
CA LEU A 175 -4.54 8.32 2.23
C LEU A 175 -3.62 8.83 1.12
N GLU A 176 -2.37 8.43 1.12
CA GLU A 176 -1.30 8.73 0.17
C GLU A 176 -0.82 10.18 0.17
N THR A 177 -1.71 11.17 0.26
CA THR A 177 -1.36 12.60 0.22
C THR A 177 -2.41 13.49 0.90
N VAL A 178 -2.19 14.81 0.88
CA VAL A 178 -3.05 15.83 1.52
C VAL A 178 -4.26 16.20 0.65
N PRO A 179 -5.35 16.73 1.23
CA PRO A 179 -6.61 17.03 0.52
C PRO A 179 -6.44 17.95 -0.69
N ARG A 180 -5.61 19.00 -0.60
CA ARG A 180 -5.45 20.00 -1.67
C ARG A 180 -5.00 19.39 -2.99
N ILE A 181 -4.09 18.42 -2.95
CA ILE A 181 -3.54 17.78 -4.16
C ILE A 181 -4.14 16.39 -4.43
N TYR A 182 -5.12 15.97 -3.63
CA TYR A 182 -5.66 14.60 -3.65
C TYR A 182 -6.17 14.18 -5.03
N LYS A 183 -6.98 15.01 -5.69
CA LYS A 183 -7.52 14.71 -7.03
C LYS A 183 -6.45 14.60 -8.12
N GLN A 184 -5.36 15.38 -7.98
CA GLN A 184 -4.22 15.33 -8.91
C GLN A 184 -3.44 14.03 -8.74
N ILE A 185 -3.22 13.61 -7.50
CA ILE A 185 -2.35 12.48 -7.13
C ILE A 185 -3.10 11.15 -7.17
N ARG A 186 -4.37 11.13 -6.73
CA ARG A 186 -5.27 9.95 -6.69
C ARG A 186 -6.58 10.22 -7.42
N PRO A 187 -6.56 10.37 -8.74
CA PRO A 187 -7.80 10.54 -9.50
C PRO A 187 -8.71 9.33 -9.29
N GLY A 188 -10.01 9.57 -9.07
CA GLY A 188 -11.02 8.53 -8.79
C GLY A 188 -11.21 8.19 -7.31
N SER A 189 -10.32 8.62 -6.41
CA SER A 189 -10.46 8.43 -4.95
C SER A 189 -10.97 9.71 -4.27
N ASN A 190 -11.47 9.54 -3.03
CA ASN A 190 -11.96 10.64 -2.21
C ASN A 190 -11.34 10.58 -0.81
N TYR A 191 -10.78 11.70 -0.34
CA TYR A 191 -10.08 11.81 0.93
C TYR A 191 -10.97 11.49 2.13
N LEU A 192 -12.17 12.09 2.18
CA LEU A 192 -13.10 11.90 3.31
C LEU A 192 -13.68 10.48 3.33
N GLU A 193 -13.94 9.88 2.17
CA GLU A 193 -14.40 8.50 2.08
C GLU A 193 -13.30 7.51 2.51
N SER A 194 -12.03 7.80 2.23
CA SER A 194 -10.89 7.00 2.69
C SER A 194 -10.78 7.02 4.23
N LEU A 195 -10.95 8.16 4.87
CA LEU A 195 -11.00 8.28 6.34
C LEU A 195 -12.23 7.57 6.92
N LYS A 196 -13.41 7.76 6.30
CA LYS A 196 -14.65 7.12 6.71
C LYS A 196 -14.55 5.59 6.68
N LEU A 197 -13.95 5.02 5.63
CA LEU A 197 -13.72 3.58 5.51
C LEU A 197 -13.01 3.03 6.75
N LEU A 198 -11.88 3.61 7.12
CA LEU A 198 -11.09 3.15 8.27
C LEU A 198 -11.81 3.37 9.60
N ARG A 199 -12.50 4.50 9.76
CA ARG A 199 -13.32 4.76 10.93
C ARG A 199 -14.42 3.73 11.09
N GLU A 200 -15.18 3.42 10.02
CA GLU A 200 -16.26 2.44 10.06
C GLU A 200 -15.77 1.02 10.33
N VAL A 201 -14.61 0.62 9.80
CA VAL A 201 -13.97 -0.65 10.15
C VAL A 201 -13.66 -0.71 11.65
N LYS A 202 -13.11 0.38 12.20
CA LYS A 202 -12.77 0.46 13.63
C LYS A 202 -14.00 0.47 14.54
N GLU A 203 -15.09 1.09 14.09
CA GLU A 203 -16.38 1.08 14.78
C GLU A 203 -17.03 -0.31 14.74
N PHE A 204 -16.90 -1.02 13.60
CA PHE A 204 -17.44 -2.36 13.43
C PHE A 204 -16.76 -3.39 14.35
N ASP A 205 -15.42 -3.41 14.39
CA ASP A 205 -14.66 -4.30 15.27
C ASP A 205 -13.42 -3.59 15.83
N LYS A 206 -13.48 -3.25 17.13
CA LYS A 206 -12.39 -2.57 17.84
C LYS A 206 -11.12 -3.40 17.98
N SER A 207 -11.18 -4.72 17.79
CA SER A 207 -10.03 -5.62 17.86
C SER A 207 -9.15 -5.55 16.62
N ILE A 208 -9.70 -5.15 15.47
CA ILE A 208 -8.94 -4.94 14.24
C ILE A 208 -8.11 -3.65 14.38
N PHE A 209 -6.81 -3.74 14.17
CA PHE A 209 -5.98 -2.55 14.07
C PHE A 209 -6.19 -1.87 12.73
N THR A 210 -6.45 -0.56 12.75
CA THR A 210 -6.54 0.25 11.52
C THR A 210 -5.22 0.95 11.24
N LYS A 211 -4.83 0.98 9.97
CA LYS A 211 -3.57 1.58 9.51
C LYS A 211 -3.80 2.47 8.31
N SER A 212 -3.02 3.53 8.22
CA SER A 212 -2.96 4.39 7.03
C SER A 212 -1.54 4.90 6.79
N GLY A 213 -1.29 5.34 5.57
CA GLY A 213 0.00 5.89 5.18
C GLY A 213 -0.12 7.11 4.27
N ILE A 214 0.89 7.96 4.35
CA ILE A 214 1.10 9.05 3.40
C ILE A 214 2.52 9.04 2.86
N MET A 215 2.63 9.50 1.62
CA MET A 215 3.92 9.86 1.02
C MET A 215 4.06 11.37 1.03
N ILE A 216 5.23 11.86 1.43
CA ILE A 216 5.56 13.28 1.45
C ILE A 216 6.61 13.62 0.38
N GLY A 217 6.55 14.83 -0.15
CA GLY A 217 7.38 15.29 -1.28
C GLY A 217 6.62 15.43 -2.59
N LEU A 218 5.27 15.42 -2.54
CA LEU A 218 4.36 15.58 -3.68
C LEU A 218 3.90 17.03 -3.89
N GLY A 219 4.38 17.99 -3.06
CA GLY A 219 4.04 19.41 -3.14
C GLY A 219 3.09 19.88 -2.04
N GLU A 220 2.93 19.09 -1.01
CA GLU A 220 2.23 19.46 0.23
C GLU A 220 3.08 20.38 1.10
N ASP A 221 2.41 21.19 1.92
CA ASP A 221 3.03 21.97 2.98
C ASP A 221 3.11 21.18 4.30
N TYR A 222 4.06 21.52 5.17
CA TYR A 222 4.23 20.81 6.45
C TYR A 222 2.97 20.91 7.35
N SER A 223 2.29 22.05 7.34
CA SER A 223 1.01 22.23 8.05
C SER A 223 -0.09 21.29 7.56
N GLU A 224 -0.17 21.05 6.25
CA GLU A 224 -1.13 20.13 5.66
C GLU A 224 -0.86 18.68 6.09
N ILE A 225 0.42 18.28 6.21
CA ILE A 225 0.80 16.96 6.75
C ILE A 225 0.28 16.82 8.20
N ILE A 226 0.48 17.84 9.02
CA ILE A 226 -0.01 17.86 10.41
C ILE A 226 -1.52 17.74 10.49
N GLU A 227 -2.27 18.42 9.61
CA GLU A 227 -3.75 18.30 9.56
C GLU A 227 -4.18 16.87 9.17
N VAL A 228 -3.54 16.26 8.16
CA VAL A 228 -3.82 14.86 7.79
C VAL A 228 -3.59 13.90 8.96
N LEU A 229 -2.50 14.09 9.72
CA LEU A 229 -2.23 13.24 10.89
C LEU A 229 -3.29 13.42 11.99
N LYS A 230 -3.82 14.63 12.19
CA LYS A 230 -4.96 14.88 13.08
C LYS A 230 -6.23 14.19 12.57
N ASP A 231 -6.54 14.31 11.28
CA ASP A 231 -7.70 13.68 10.66
C ASP A 231 -7.66 12.15 10.80
N MET A 232 -6.48 11.55 10.58
CA MET A 232 -6.26 10.12 10.81
C MET A 232 -6.55 9.76 12.28
N LYS A 233 -6.03 10.55 13.23
CA LYS A 233 -6.24 10.30 14.67
C LYS A 233 -7.69 10.45 15.07
N ASN A 234 -8.37 11.48 14.57
CA ASN A 234 -9.80 11.73 14.80
C ASN A 234 -10.68 10.61 14.17
N SER A 235 -10.17 9.91 13.18
CA SER A 235 -10.79 8.73 12.56
C SER A 235 -10.45 7.41 13.26
N ASN A 236 -9.85 7.47 14.46
CA ASN A 236 -9.45 6.31 15.27
C ASN A 236 -8.48 5.36 14.59
N ILE A 237 -7.61 5.88 13.71
CA ILE A 237 -6.55 5.08 13.08
C ILE A 237 -5.47 4.80 14.12
N ASP A 238 -5.09 3.52 14.24
CA ASP A 238 -4.12 3.05 15.25
C ASP A 238 -2.67 3.23 14.79
N PHE A 239 -2.36 2.90 13.52
CA PHE A 239 -1.01 2.83 12.97
C PHE A 239 -0.83 3.83 11.82
N VAL A 240 0.33 4.47 11.76
CA VAL A 240 0.64 5.44 10.70
C VAL A 240 2.01 5.17 10.09
N THR A 241 2.10 5.30 8.77
CA THR A 241 3.35 5.27 8.02
C THR A 241 3.55 6.56 7.24
N ILE A 242 4.75 7.12 7.30
CA ILE A 242 5.14 8.33 6.58
C ILE A 242 6.43 8.04 5.83
N GLY A 243 6.40 8.09 4.50
CA GLY A 243 7.54 7.79 3.64
C GLY A 243 7.82 8.88 2.62
N GLN A 244 9.05 8.97 2.13
CA GLN A 244 9.39 9.88 1.03
C GLN A 244 8.83 9.34 -0.29
N TYR A 245 8.11 10.18 -1.01
CA TYR A 245 7.78 9.89 -2.40
C TYR A 245 9.04 9.83 -3.26
N LEU A 246 9.17 8.78 -4.06
CA LEU A 246 10.23 8.61 -5.04
C LEU A 246 9.59 8.41 -6.41
N GLN A 247 9.93 9.27 -7.36
CA GLN A 247 9.38 9.23 -8.70
C GLN A 247 9.81 7.96 -9.45
N PRO A 248 8.89 7.07 -9.85
CA PRO A 248 9.25 5.84 -10.54
C PRO A 248 9.76 6.05 -11.98
N SER A 249 9.21 7.02 -12.69
CA SER A 249 9.66 7.44 -14.03
C SER A 249 9.26 8.89 -14.31
N ILE A 250 9.81 9.47 -15.38
CA ILE A 250 9.50 10.84 -15.85
C ILE A 250 8.02 11.06 -16.20
N HIS A 251 7.23 10.02 -16.28
CA HIS A 251 5.78 10.08 -16.56
C HIS A 251 4.90 10.13 -15.30
N HIS A 252 5.51 9.99 -14.13
CA HIS A 252 4.83 10.10 -12.83
C HIS A 252 4.95 11.52 -12.29
N GLU A 253 4.26 11.78 -11.18
CA GLU A 253 4.41 13.09 -10.51
C GLU A 253 5.87 13.30 -10.11
N LYS A 254 6.37 14.53 -10.25
CA LYS A 254 7.74 14.88 -9.87
C LYS A 254 7.89 14.91 -8.35
N VAL A 255 9.12 14.76 -7.88
CA VAL A 255 9.44 15.05 -6.48
C VAL A 255 9.56 16.56 -6.32
N HIS A 256 8.74 17.16 -5.46
CA HIS A 256 8.75 18.59 -5.16
C HIS A 256 9.73 18.93 -4.02
N LYS A 257 9.92 18.00 -3.08
CA LYS A 257 10.85 18.16 -1.95
C LYS A 257 11.36 16.79 -1.51
N PHE A 258 12.64 16.71 -1.14
CA PHE A 258 13.20 15.63 -0.35
C PHE A 258 13.26 16.07 1.10
N TYR A 259 12.43 15.47 1.95
CA TYR A 259 12.43 15.71 3.38
C TYR A 259 13.65 15.07 4.04
N THR A 260 14.26 15.78 4.97
CA THR A 260 15.43 15.30 5.72
C THR A 260 15.04 14.24 6.76
N PRO A 261 15.99 13.38 7.20
CA PRO A 261 15.75 12.45 8.31
C PRO A 261 15.25 13.15 9.59
N ASP A 262 15.68 14.37 9.86
CA ASP A 262 15.25 15.15 11.05
C ASP A 262 13.79 15.62 10.92
N GLU A 263 13.34 15.99 9.72
CA GLU A 263 11.93 16.31 9.47
C GLU A 263 11.06 15.07 9.67
N PHE A 264 11.49 13.88 9.19
CA PHE A 264 10.81 12.61 9.47
C PHE A 264 10.77 12.29 10.97
N LYS A 265 11.86 12.54 11.69
CA LYS A 265 11.93 12.38 13.15
C LYS A 265 10.96 13.32 13.87
N SER A 266 10.82 14.55 13.38
CA SER A 266 9.86 15.52 13.92
C SER A 266 8.41 15.06 13.74
N LEU A 267 8.08 14.52 12.55
CA LEU A 267 6.78 13.93 12.28
C LEU A 267 6.52 12.68 13.15
N TYR A 268 7.53 11.81 13.34
CA TYR A 268 7.45 10.68 14.26
C TYR A 268 7.09 11.12 15.68
N ASN A 269 7.82 12.12 16.22
CA ASN A 269 7.58 12.64 17.56
C ASN A 269 6.18 13.28 17.69
N TYR A 270 5.72 13.95 16.65
CA TYR A 270 4.37 14.50 16.60
C TYR A 270 3.32 13.39 16.65
N CYS A 271 3.45 12.34 15.83
CA CYS A 271 2.56 11.19 15.84
C CYS A 271 2.53 10.48 17.20
N LEU A 272 3.68 10.35 17.86
CA LEU A 272 3.78 9.79 19.21
C LEU A 272 2.99 10.66 20.21
N LYS A 273 3.19 11.97 20.15
CA LYS A 273 2.52 12.94 21.04
C LYS A 273 0.98 12.89 20.91
N ILE A 274 0.44 12.73 19.69
CA ILE A 274 -1.02 12.65 19.48
C ILE A 274 -1.58 11.24 19.67
N GLY A 275 -0.73 10.25 19.99
CA GLY A 275 -1.12 8.94 20.51
C GLY A 275 -1.43 7.87 19.45
N PHE A 276 -0.71 7.82 18.33
CA PHE A 276 -0.69 6.64 17.48
C PHE A 276 0.00 5.47 18.19
N LYS A 277 -0.51 4.24 17.99
CA LYS A 277 0.02 3.03 18.66
C LYS A 277 1.28 2.50 18.00
N MET A 278 1.38 2.62 16.67
CA MET A 278 2.55 2.25 15.90
C MET A 278 2.85 3.34 14.87
N ILE A 279 4.11 3.72 14.76
CA ILE A 279 4.54 4.81 13.87
C ILE A 279 5.78 4.33 13.12
N SER A 280 5.76 4.45 11.80
CA SER A 280 6.95 4.34 10.97
C SER A 280 7.09 5.62 10.15
N SER A 281 8.14 6.39 10.41
CA SER A 281 8.40 7.66 9.74
C SER A 281 9.88 7.75 9.39
N SER A 282 10.19 7.54 8.12
CA SER A 282 11.56 7.68 7.60
C SER A 282 11.54 7.82 6.06
N PRO A 283 12.62 8.32 5.44
CA PRO A 283 12.68 8.42 3.99
C PRO A 283 12.41 7.10 3.24
N MET A 284 12.78 5.98 3.86
CA MET A 284 12.61 4.65 3.25
C MET A 284 11.37 3.90 3.75
N THR A 285 10.57 4.46 4.65
CA THR A 285 9.31 3.84 5.08
C THR A 285 8.38 3.60 3.91
N ARG A 286 7.76 2.42 3.89
CA ARG A 286 6.69 2.04 2.98
C ARG A 286 5.50 1.54 3.79
N SER A 287 4.32 1.64 3.23
CA SER A 287 3.06 1.30 3.90
C SER A 287 2.82 -0.22 3.95
N SER A 288 3.51 -0.96 3.10
CA SER A 288 3.37 -2.42 2.97
C SER A 288 4.72 -3.09 3.00
#